data_959b1f40a4ef56095fe39fff4893b023
#
_entry.id   959b1f40a4ef56095fe39fff4893b023
#
_cell.length_a   1.000
_cell.length_b   1.000
_cell.length_c   1.000
_cell.angle_alpha   90.00
_cell.angle_beta   90.00
_cell.angle_gamma   90.00
#
_symmetry.space_group_name_H-M   'P 1'
#
loop_
_entity.id
_entity.type
_entity.pdbx_description
1 polymer ?
#
loop_
_entity_poly.entity_id
_entity_poly.type
_entity_poly.pdbx_seq_one_letter_code
_entity_poly.pdbx_strand_id
1 'polypeptide(L)' 'MYKASNLIKRYDDTAQVSSRALLLGYLVKQRMGRIEEAEKIAATLLQTYPSSMQANAIRDNQLRQT' A
#
# COMPACT_ATOMS: atom_id res chain seq x y z
N MET A 1 -10.86 -27.13 7.99
CA MET A 1 -11.28 -25.76 7.70
C MET A 1 -10.52 -24.71 8.48
N TYR A 2 -10.32 -24.93 9.77
CA TYR A 2 -9.62 -23.94 10.59
C TYR A 2 -8.20 -23.69 10.14
N LYS A 3 -7.49 -24.72 9.74
CA LYS A 3 -6.10 -24.56 9.29
C LYS A 3 -6.01 -23.72 8.02
N ALA A 4 -6.95 -23.93 7.10
CA ALA A 4 -6.99 -23.13 5.87
C ALA A 4 -7.28 -21.67 6.17
N SER A 5 -8.22 -21.40 7.07
CA SER A 5 -8.55 -20.04 7.46
C SER A 5 -7.36 -19.35 8.11
N ASN A 6 -6.63 -20.06 8.96
CA ASN A 6 -5.46 -19.49 9.61
C ASN A 6 -4.35 -19.15 8.62
N LEU A 7 -4.14 -20.01 7.62
CA LEU A 7 -3.15 -19.76 6.59
C LEU A 7 -3.49 -18.52 5.76
N ILE A 8 -4.76 -18.39 5.39
CA ILE A 8 -5.23 -17.23 4.65
C ILE A 8 -5.04 -15.96 5.47
N LYS A 9 -5.37 -16.03 6.75
CA LYS A 9 -5.23 -14.88 7.64
C LYS A 9 -3.78 -14.44 7.78
N ARG A 10 -2.85 -15.39 7.91
CA ARG A 10 -1.43 -15.07 7.97
C ARG A 10 -0.94 -14.40 6.70
N TYR A 11 -1.39 -14.88 5.57
CA TYR A 11 -1.03 -14.30 4.28
C TYR A 11 -1.51 -12.86 4.20
N ASP A 12 -2.76 -12.62 4.59
CA ASP A 12 -3.34 -11.29 4.60
C ASP A 12 -2.58 -10.35 5.54
N ASP A 13 -2.20 -10.84 6.72
CA ASP A 13 -1.45 -10.04 7.69
C ASP A 13 -0.11 -9.61 7.12
N THR A 14 0.60 -10.54 6.47
CA THR A 14 1.89 -10.24 5.85
C THR A 14 1.73 -9.19 4.74
N ALA A 15 0.73 -9.36 3.90
CA ALA A 15 0.45 -8.41 2.83
C ALA A 15 0.10 -7.03 3.39
N GLN A 16 -0.68 -6.99 4.47
CA GLN A 16 -1.03 -5.72 5.11
C GLN A 16 0.18 -5.01 5.69
N VAL A 17 1.08 -5.74 6.35
CA VAL A 17 2.29 -5.15 6.91
C VAL A 17 3.15 -4.54 5.80
N SER A 18 3.34 -5.27 4.72
CA SER A 18 4.15 -4.80 3.59
C SER A 18 3.52 -3.59 2.91
N SER A 19 2.20 -3.63 2.67
CA SER A 19 1.51 -2.52 2.02
C SER A 19 1.46 -1.29 2.92
N ARG A 20 1.35 -1.46 4.22
CA ARG A 20 1.41 -0.34 5.17
C ARG A 20 2.77 0.34 5.15
N ALA A 21 3.83 -0.46 5.10
CA ALA A 21 5.19 0.08 5.04
C ALA A 21 5.38 0.92 3.77
N LEU A 22 4.88 0.43 2.64
CA LEU A 22 4.94 1.17 1.39
C LEU A 22 4.12 2.45 1.46
N LEU A 23 2.93 2.39 2.04
CA LEU A 23 2.08 3.57 2.19
C LEU A 23 2.76 4.63 3.05
N LEU A 24 3.36 4.22 4.17
CA LEU A 24 4.08 5.15 5.04
C LEU A 24 5.24 5.80 4.30
N GLY A 25 5.99 5.01 3.53
CA GLY A 25 7.07 5.55 2.71
C GLY A 25 6.57 6.57 1.71
N TYR A 26 5.46 6.28 1.05
CA TYR A 26 4.84 7.19 0.10
C TYR A 26 4.47 8.52 0.77
N LEU A 27 3.81 8.46 1.93
CA LEU A 27 3.39 9.67 2.63
C LEU A 27 4.58 10.50 3.12
N VAL A 28 5.62 9.84 3.63
CA VAL A 28 6.82 10.52 4.09
C VAL A 28 7.50 11.23 2.94
N LYS A 29 7.65 10.56 1.80
CA LYS A 29 8.29 11.17 0.62
C LYS A 29 7.47 12.36 0.10
N GLN A 30 6.15 12.26 0.12
CA GLN A 30 5.29 13.38 -0.25
C GLN A 30 5.52 14.59 0.65
N ARG A 31 5.61 14.36 1.95
CA ARG A 31 5.83 15.45 2.92
C ARG A 31 7.19 16.10 2.73
N MET A 32 8.18 15.33 2.32
CA MET A 32 9.52 15.84 2.06
C MET A 32 9.62 16.55 0.72
N GLY A 33 8.57 16.55 -0.07
CA GLY A 33 8.57 17.15 -1.40
C GLY A 33 9.20 16.27 -2.47
N ARG A 34 9.50 15.02 -2.14
CA ARG A 34 10.11 14.08 -3.09
C ARG A 34 9.02 13.33 -3.85
N ILE A 35 8.33 14.04 -4.71
CA ILE A 35 7.14 13.53 -5.39
C ILE A 35 7.47 12.34 -6.30
N GLU A 36 8.60 12.39 -7.01
CA GLU A 36 8.99 11.31 -7.91
C GLU A 36 9.22 10.00 -7.14
N GLU A 37 9.89 10.09 -6.00
CA GLU A 37 10.12 8.91 -5.15
C GLU A 37 8.81 8.39 -4.56
N ALA A 38 7.92 9.30 -4.16
CA ALA A 38 6.61 8.91 -3.67
C ALA A 38 5.81 8.17 -4.75
N GLU A 39 5.84 8.66 -5.98
CA GLU A 39 5.16 8.01 -7.10
C GLU A 39 5.70 6.62 -7.38
N LYS A 40 7.00 6.42 -7.27
CA LYS A 40 7.61 5.10 -7.44
C LYS A 40 7.11 4.12 -6.37
N ILE A 41 7.04 4.58 -5.12
CA ILE A 41 6.53 3.75 -4.03
C ILE A 41 5.06 3.43 -4.27
N ALA A 42 4.27 4.41 -4.67
CA ALA A 42 2.85 4.22 -4.97
C ALA A 42 2.67 3.21 -6.10
N ALA A 43 3.45 3.31 -7.17
CA ALA A 43 3.38 2.38 -8.29
C ALA A 43 3.70 0.95 -7.83
N THR A 44 4.73 0.79 -6.99
CA THR A 44 5.09 -0.51 -6.45
C THR A 44 3.94 -1.10 -5.64
N LEU A 45 3.32 -0.30 -4.78
CA LEU A 45 2.20 -0.74 -3.97
C LEU A 45 1.01 -1.14 -4.82
N LEU A 46 0.65 -0.30 -5.78
CA LEU A 46 -0.51 -0.57 -6.65
C LEU A 46 -0.27 -1.80 -7.53
N GLN A 47 0.96 -2.06 -7.91
CA GLN A 47 1.32 -3.20 -8.74
C GLN A 47 1.38 -4.50 -7.94
N THR A 48 1.92 -4.43 -6.72
CA THR A 48 2.12 -5.61 -5.87
C THR A 48 0.87 -5.97 -5.08
N TYR A 49 0.16 -4.97 -4.58
CA TYR A 49 -1.02 -5.17 -3.73
C TYR A 49 -2.20 -4.34 -4.24
N PRO A 50 -2.69 -4.61 -5.46
CA PRO A 50 -3.71 -3.74 -6.09
C PRO A 50 -5.05 -3.73 -5.37
N SER A 51 -5.35 -4.78 -4.62
CA SER A 51 -6.64 -4.89 -3.91
C SER A 51 -6.55 -4.49 -2.45
N SER A 52 -5.40 -3.99 -1.98
CA SER A 52 -5.24 -3.63 -0.58
C SER A 52 -5.95 -2.31 -0.26
N MET A 53 -6.29 -2.14 1.01
CA MET A 53 -6.85 -0.88 1.48
C MET A 53 -5.86 0.26 1.29
N GLN A 54 -4.57 -0.02 1.43
CA GLN A 54 -3.51 0.96 1.25
C GLN A 54 -3.42 1.41 -0.21
N ALA A 55 -3.61 0.49 -1.16
CA ALA A 55 -3.65 0.85 -2.57
C ALA A 55 -4.84 1.75 -2.87
N ASN A 56 -6.00 1.46 -2.29
CA ASN A 56 -7.18 2.29 -2.42
C ASN A 56 -6.95 3.69 -1.83
N ALA A 57 -6.25 3.76 -0.69
CA ALA A 57 -5.92 5.04 -0.07
C ALA A 57 -5.03 5.89 -0.97
N ILE A 58 -4.07 5.27 -1.65
CA ILE A 58 -3.20 5.98 -2.59
C ILE A 58 -4.00 6.50 -3.78
N ARG A 59 -4.86 5.67 -4.35
CA ARG A 59 -5.70 6.08 -5.47
C ARG A 59 -6.60 7.25 -5.10
N ASP A 60 -7.19 7.19 -3.92
CA ASP A 60 -8.05 8.25 -3.43
C ASP A 60 -7.27 9.56 -3.25
N ASN A 61 -6.08 9.46 -2.68
CA ASN A 61 -5.21 10.61 -2.50
C ASN A 61 -4.81 11.24 -3.84
N GLN A 62 -4.48 10.42 -4.83
CA GLN A 62 -4.14 10.89 -6.16
C GLN A 62 -5.31 11.61 -6.83
N LEU A 63 -6.51 11.07 -6.67
CA LEU A 63 -7.71 11.71 -7.20
C LEU A 63 -7.96 13.07 -6.56
N ARG A 64 -7.71 13.20 -5.28
CA ARG A 64 -7.91 14.47 -4.57
C ARG A 64 -6.91 15.54 -5.00
N GLN A 65 -5.74 15.12 -5.46
CA GLN A 65 -4.71 16.06 -5.89
C GLN A 65 -4.93 16.57 -7.31
N THR A 66 -5.75 15.89 -8.07
CA THR A 66 -6.11 16.36 -9.39
C THR A 66 -7.37 17.21 -9.37
#